data_58b2eee2bf6ab731427d072b81987fb0
#
_entry.id   58b2eee2bf6ab731427d072b81987fb0
#
_cell.length_a   1.000
_cell.length_b   1.000
_cell.length_c   1.000
_cell.angle_alpha   90.00
_cell.angle_beta   90.00
_cell.angle_gamma   90.00
#
_symmetry.space_group_name_H-M   'P 1'
#
loop_
_entity.id
_entity.type
_entity.pdbx_description
1 polymer ?
#
loop_
_entity_poly.entity_id
_entity_poly.type
_entity_poly.pdbx_seq_one_letter_code
_entity_poly.pdbx_strand_id
1 'polypeptide(L)'
;MLHRFVLLVTALAVSCVVAGPGAGLAATTFPVTITTPAGKVTVAKSPRRIVSLSATATETLFAIGAGAQVVAVDEQSDFPKTAPKTALSGFTPNVESIAAYRPDLVVISYDPKGLSDALRTLGIVVVHHDGAKTLRGAYQQIRQLGMITGRTEASVSIVARMKRQIARVVATTKRRGAGLSVYHELTPDFYSATSSTFVGRVYAMFGLRNVADAADSAGFGYPQLSAEYLIASSPDVIVLADSVCCGQTPSSVASRPGWSRIAGVRSGSIVVVDDSIASRWGPRLVNFFRAVSTAITRLQG
;
A
#
# COMPACT_ATOMS: atom_id res chain seq x y z
N MET A 1 46.15 51.32 -59.06
CA MET A 1 46.14 50.86 -57.65
C MET A 1 44.94 49.94 -57.43
N LEU A 2 45.20 48.65 -57.44
CA LEU A 2 44.14 47.62 -57.35
C LEU A 2 44.03 47.08 -55.93
N HIS A 3 42.95 47.35 -55.23
CA HIS A 3 42.68 46.76 -53.89
C HIS A 3 41.95 45.42 -54.05
N ARG A 4 42.64 44.37 -53.65
CA ARG A 4 42.03 43.01 -53.56
C ARG A 4 41.28 42.85 -52.22
N PHE A 5 39.99 42.67 -52.28
CA PHE A 5 39.22 42.24 -51.13
C PHE A 5 39.32 40.72 -51.02
N VAL A 6 39.76 40.23 -49.86
CA VAL A 6 39.77 38.83 -49.49
C VAL A 6 38.50 38.59 -48.66
N LEU A 7 37.56 37.79 -49.18
CA LEU A 7 36.38 37.29 -48.46
C LEU A 7 36.79 36.08 -47.62
N LEU A 8 36.72 36.24 -46.31
CA LEU A 8 36.85 35.11 -45.34
C LEU A 8 35.49 34.43 -45.18
N VAL A 9 35.32 33.18 -45.67
CA VAL A 9 34.13 32.35 -45.44
C VAL A 9 34.39 31.53 -44.20
N THR A 10 33.70 31.88 -43.06
CA THR A 10 33.68 31.09 -41.85
C THR A 10 32.64 30.00 -41.98
N ALA A 11 33.07 28.75 -42.07
CA ALA A 11 32.22 27.59 -42.05
C ALA A 11 31.77 27.29 -40.60
N LEU A 12 30.49 27.46 -40.32
CA LEU A 12 29.85 27.10 -39.05
C LEU A 12 29.58 25.58 -39.05
N ALA A 13 30.39 24.81 -38.33
CA ALA A 13 30.13 23.38 -38.13
C ALA A 13 28.98 23.19 -37.13
N VAL A 14 27.80 22.80 -37.62
CA VAL A 14 26.69 22.39 -36.80
C VAL A 14 26.94 20.95 -36.31
N SER A 15 27.35 20.78 -35.05
CA SER A 15 27.46 19.47 -34.40
C SER A 15 26.06 18.97 -34.05
N CYS A 16 25.50 18.05 -34.85
CA CYS A 16 24.33 17.26 -34.48
C CYS A 16 24.70 16.34 -33.30
N VAL A 17 24.26 16.69 -32.12
CA VAL A 17 24.25 15.76 -30.97
C VAL A 17 23.19 14.72 -31.25
N VAL A 18 23.58 13.52 -31.68
CA VAL A 18 22.72 12.35 -31.77
C VAL A 18 22.44 11.92 -30.34
N ALA A 19 21.25 12.26 -29.83
CA ALA A 19 20.74 11.69 -28.59
C ALA A 19 20.62 10.16 -28.77
N GLY A 20 21.50 9.41 -28.11
CA GLY A 20 21.44 7.95 -28.09
C GLY A 20 20.09 7.49 -27.52
N PRO A 21 19.57 6.33 -27.94
CA PRO A 21 18.33 5.78 -27.42
C PRO A 21 18.51 5.63 -25.92
N GLY A 22 17.67 6.33 -25.13
CA GLY A 22 17.60 6.14 -23.68
C GLY A 22 17.41 4.63 -23.43
N ALA A 23 18.17 4.06 -22.47
CA ALA A 23 18.06 2.66 -22.09
C ALA A 23 16.64 2.39 -21.58
N GLY A 24 15.72 2.08 -22.48
CA GLY A 24 14.39 1.57 -22.16
C GLY A 24 14.58 0.27 -21.43
N LEU A 25 13.93 0.11 -20.28
CA LEU A 25 13.89 -1.16 -19.59
C LEU A 25 13.30 -2.19 -20.58
N ALA A 26 14.00 -3.30 -20.79
CA ALA A 26 13.59 -4.32 -21.75
C ALA A 26 12.18 -4.83 -21.39
N ALA A 27 11.34 -5.03 -22.42
CA ALA A 27 10.02 -5.65 -22.25
C ALA A 27 10.16 -6.96 -21.48
N THR A 28 9.25 -7.22 -20.56
CA THR A 28 9.28 -8.45 -19.75
C THR A 28 9.22 -9.67 -20.68
N THR A 29 10.26 -10.51 -20.66
CA THR A 29 10.28 -11.78 -21.38
C THR A 29 9.73 -12.89 -20.48
N PHE A 30 8.85 -13.74 -21.03
CA PHE A 30 8.33 -14.92 -20.33
C PHE A 30 9.12 -16.17 -20.78
N PRO A 31 9.24 -17.20 -19.90
CA PRO A 31 8.64 -17.35 -18.58
C PRO A 31 9.26 -16.45 -17.50
N VAL A 32 8.44 -16.03 -16.54
CA VAL A 32 8.86 -15.25 -15.37
C VAL A 32 8.72 -16.09 -14.12
N THR A 33 9.77 -16.17 -13.31
CA THR A 33 9.74 -16.82 -12.00
C THR A 33 9.89 -15.76 -10.89
N ILE A 34 8.98 -15.79 -9.93
CA ILE A 34 9.05 -14.99 -8.70
C ILE A 34 9.18 -15.89 -7.47
N THR A 35 9.70 -15.35 -6.38
CA THR A 35 9.77 -16.05 -5.08
C THR A 35 8.85 -15.34 -4.09
N THR A 36 7.84 -16.07 -3.59
CA THR A 36 6.93 -15.64 -2.54
C THR A 36 7.26 -16.39 -1.24
N PRO A 37 6.71 -16.01 -0.07
CA PRO A 37 6.84 -16.82 1.15
C PRO A 37 6.34 -18.27 0.97
N ALA A 38 5.32 -18.48 0.13
CA ALA A 38 4.79 -19.80 -0.20
C ALA A 38 5.64 -20.60 -1.22
N GLY A 39 6.78 -20.05 -1.68
CA GLY A 39 7.69 -20.72 -2.62
C GLY A 39 7.84 -20.02 -3.97
N LYS A 40 8.48 -20.72 -4.91
CA LYS A 40 8.69 -20.22 -6.28
C LYS A 40 7.44 -20.44 -7.12
N VAL A 41 7.08 -19.42 -7.89
CA VAL A 41 5.97 -19.45 -8.84
C VAL A 41 6.49 -19.04 -10.21
N THR A 42 6.28 -19.89 -11.22
CA THR A 42 6.64 -19.61 -12.61
C THR A 42 5.39 -19.34 -13.43
N VAL A 43 5.38 -18.21 -14.11
CA VAL A 43 4.32 -17.81 -15.06
C VAL A 43 4.88 -17.93 -16.45
N ALA A 44 4.36 -18.87 -17.24
CA ALA A 44 4.90 -19.24 -18.55
C ALA A 44 4.68 -18.17 -19.64
N LYS A 45 3.59 -17.41 -19.54
CA LYS A 45 3.20 -16.35 -20.48
C LYS A 45 2.44 -15.24 -19.75
N SER A 46 2.37 -14.04 -20.32
CA SER A 46 1.58 -12.94 -19.74
C SER A 46 0.12 -13.38 -19.52
N PRO A 47 -0.39 -13.30 -18.28
CA PRO A 47 -1.76 -13.72 -17.99
C PRO A 47 -2.76 -12.79 -18.69
N ARG A 48 -3.87 -13.41 -19.14
CA ARG A 48 -4.97 -12.69 -19.78
C ARG A 48 -6.23 -12.64 -18.92
N ARG A 49 -6.34 -13.54 -17.95
CA ARG A 49 -7.51 -13.71 -17.09
C ARG A 49 -7.07 -13.87 -15.64
N ILE A 50 -6.98 -12.75 -14.95
CA ILE A 50 -6.56 -12.70 -13.55
C ILE A 50 -7.81 -12.65 -12.66
N VAL A 51 -7.89 -13.55 -11.69
CA VAL A 51 -8.78 -13.41 -10.53
C VAL A 51 -7.94 -12.91 -9.37
N SER A 52 -8.36 -11.81 -8.73
CA SER A 52 -7.67 -11.22 -7.58
C SER A 52 -8.53 -11.34 -6.31
N LEU A 53 -8.13 -12.20 -5.39
CA LEU A 53 -8.74 -12.37 -4.07
C LEU A 53 -7.90 -11.63 -3.00
N SER A 54 -7.52 -10.40 -3.32
CA SER A 54 -6.76 -9.51 -2.46
C SER A 54 -6.97 -8.07 -2.89
N ALA A 55 -7.61 -7.27 -2.05
CA ALA A 55 -7.84 -5.86 -2.33
C ALA A 55 -6.54 -5.08 -2.59
N THR A 56 -5.45 -5.40 -1.86
CA THR A 56 -4.11 -4.81 -2.11
C THR A 56 -3.55 -5.17 -3.49
N ALA A 57 -3.71 -6.44 -3.90
CA ALA A 57 -3.26 -6.89 -5.22
C ALA A 57 -4.12 -6.26 -6.33
N THR A 58 -5.44 -6.18 -6.14
CA THR A 58 -6.37 -5.51 -7.07
C THR A 58 -5.94 -4.08 -7.31
N GLU A 59 -5.76 -3.26 -6.27
CA GLU A 59 -5.28 -1.89 -6.40
C GLU A 59 -3.94 -1.80 -7.16
N THR A 60 -3.04 -2.72 -6.87
CA THR A 60 -1.72 -2.77 -7.51
C THR A 60 -1.84 -3.11 -8.98
N LEU A 61 -2.62 -4.14 -9.36
CA LEU A 61 -2.84 -4.56 -10.74
C LEU A 61 -3.39 -3.42 -11.59
N PHE A 62 -4.38 -2.70 -11.08
CA PHE A 62 -4.92 -1.53 -11.79
C PHE A 62 -3.90 -0.39 -11.88
N ALA A 63 -3.18 -0.10 -10.80
CA ALA A 63 -2.19 0.98 -10.78
C ALA A 63 -1.02 0.77 -11.74
N ILE A 64 -0.57 -0.49 -11.94
CA ILE A 64 0.49 -0.83 -12.90
C ILE A 64 -0.02 -0.97 -14.34
N GLY A 65 -1.32 -0.77 -14.60
CA GLY A 65 -1.92 -0.87 -15.93
C GLY A 65 -2.23 -2.30 -16.37
N ALA A 66 -2.39 -3.23 -15.43
CA ALA A 66 -2.81 -4.62 -15.69
C ALA A 66 -4.34 -4.82 -15.50
N GLY A 67 -5.11 -3.75 -15.29
CA GLY A 67 -6.55 -3.82 -15.00
C GLY A 67 -7.36 -4.55 -16.08
N ALA A 68 -7.00 -4.41 -17.37
CA ALA A 68 -7.66 -5.12 -18.47
C ALA A 68 -7.50 -6.65 -18.41
N GLN A 69 -6.54 -7.15 -17.66
CA GLN A 69 -6.31 -8.59 -17.43
C GLN A 69 -7.17 -9.14 -16.28
N VAL A 70 -7.71 -8.26 -15.41
CA VAL A 70 -8.50 -8.65 -14.23
C VAL A 70 -9.94 -8.92 -14.64
N VAL A 71 -10.38 -10.17 -14.47
CA VAL A 71 -11.73 -10.62 -14.86
C VAL A 71 -12.69 -10.75 -13.67
N ALA A 72 -12.15 -10.92 -12.47
CA ALA A 72 -12.94 -10.99 -11.24
C ALA A 72 -12.08 -10.58 -10.03
N VAL A 73 -12.72 -10.09 -9.00
CA VAL A 73 -12.08 -9.71 -7.72
C VAL A 73 -12.94 -10.18 -6.55
N ASP A 74 -12.39 -10.15 -5.32
CA ASP A 74 -13.17 -10.42 -4.11
C ASP A 74 -14.07 -9.23 -3.71
N GLU A 75 -14.99 -9.48 -2.79
CA GLU A 75 -15.94 -8.47 -2.28
C GLU A 75 -15.29 -7.29 -1.58
N GLN A 76 -14.04 -7.45 -1.11
CA GLN A 76 -13.26 -6.40 -0.44
C GLN A 76 -12.49 -5.52 -1.44
N SER A 77 -12.43 -5.91 -2.69
CA SER A 77 -11.71 -5.19 -3.75
C SER A 77 -12.56 -4.04 -4.34
N ASP A 78 -12.74 -2.97 -3.57
CA ASP A 78 -13.60 -1.82 -3.88
C ASP A 78 -12.89 -0.68 -4.62
N PHE A 79 -11.58 -0.78 -4.85
CA PHE A 79 -10.77 0.23 -5.53
C PHE A 79 -9.86 -0.40 -6.60
N PRO A 80 -9.75 0.26 -7.80
CA PRO A 80 -10.52 1.43 -8.22
C PRO A 80 -12.00 1.09 -8.48
N LYS A 81 -12.85 2.09 -8.58
CA LYS A 81 -14.30 1.88 -8.85
C LYS A 81 -14.58 1.17 -10.18
N THR A 82 -13.58 1.11 -11.07
CA THR A 82 -13.62 0.38 -12.35
C THR A 82 -13.26 -1.10 -12.23
N ALA A 83 -12.85 -1.58 -11.04
CA ALA A 83 -12.64 -2.99 -10.82
C ALA A 83 -13.96 -3.77 -10.97
N PRO A 84 -13.93 -5.00 -11.52
CA PRO A 84 -15.12 -5.84 -11.60
C PRO A 84 -15.72 -6.04 -10.22
N LYS A 85 -17.06 -6.01 -10.12
CA LYS A 85 -17.75 -6.35 -8.86
C LYS A 85 -18.21 -7.79 -8.94
N THR A 86 -17.75 -8.63 -8.02
CA THR A 86 -18.14 -10.03 -7.93
C THR A 86 -18.45 -10.41 -6.48
N ALA A 87 -19.10 -11.54 -6.29
CA ALA A 87 -19.42 -12.10 -4.99
C ALA A 87 -18.35 -13.11 -4.50
N LEU A 88 -17.14 -13.08 -5.08
CA LEU A 88 -16.05 -13.93 -4.61
C LEU A 88 -15.57 -13.44 -3.25
N SER A 89 -15.29 -14.38 -2.35
CA SER A 89 -14.72 -14.06 -1.04
C SER A 89 -13.22 -14.35 -1.00
N GLY A 90 -12.45 -13.41 -0.46
CA GLY A 90 -11.04 -13.61 -0.15
C GLY A 90 -10.82 -14.39 1.15
N PHE A 91 -11.83 -14.44 2.05
CA PHE A 91 -11.74 -15.12 3.34
C PHE A 91 -12.35 -16.53 3.33
N THR A 92 -13.43 -16.73 2.58
CA THR A 92 -14.11 -18.01 2.40
C THR A 92 -14.20 -18.37 0.92
N PRO A 93 -13.06 -18.51 0.21
CA PRO A 93 -13.05 -18.71 -1.23
C PRO A 93 -13.61 -20.07 -1.59
N ASN A 94 -14.34 -20.13 -2.73
CA ASN A 94 -14.84 -21.35 -3.34
C ASN A 94 -14.13 -21.61 -4.65
N VAL A 95 -13.49 -22.78 -4.79
CA VAL A 95 -12.66 -23.16 -5.94
C VAL A 95 -13.47 -23.16 -7.24
N GLU A 96 -14.69 -23.71 -7.22
CA GLU A 96 -15.55 -23.82 -8.40
C GLU A 96 -16.00 -22.43 -8.88
N SER A 97 -16.38 -21.55 -7.95
CA SER A 97 -16.74 -20.17 -8.24
C SER A 97 -15.58 -19.39 -8.85
N ILE A 98 -14.34 -19.64 -8.40
CA ILE A 98 -13.12 -19.03 -8.97
C ILE A 98 -12.88 -19.60 -10.36
N ALA A 99 -12.92 -20.94 -10.52
CA ALA A 99 -12.66 -21.62 -11.78
C ALA A 99 -13.67 -21.26 -12.89
N ALA A 100 -14.91 -20.91 -12.53
CA ALA A 100 -15.95 -20.45 -13.46
C ALA A 100 -15.52 -19.20 -14.26
N TYR A 101 -14.63 -18.36 -13.71
CA TYR A 101 -14.02 -17.23 -14.41
C TYR A 101 -12.92 -17.65 -15.38
N ARG A 102 -12.55 -18.95 -15.45
CA ARG A 102 -11.48 -19.51 -16.30
C ARG A 102 -10.18 -18.71 -16.20
N PRO A 103 -9.65 -18.49 -14.97
CA PRO A 103 -8.42 -17.72 -14.80
C PRO A 103 -7.20 -18.53 -15.27
N ASP A 104 -6.21 -17.81 -15.78
CA ASP A 104 -4.85 -18.34 -16.01
C ASP A 104 -3.90 -17.93 -14.86
N LEU A 105 -4.32 -16.99 -14.02
CA LEU A 105 -3.65 -16.56 -12.80
C LEU A 105 -4.66 -16.21 -11.71
N VAL A 106 -4.41 -16.69 -10.49
CA VAL A 106 -5.13 -16.25 -9.28
C VAL A 106 -4.13 -15.63 -8.32
N VAL A 107 -4.44 -14.43 -7.80
CA VAL A 107 -3.65 -13.77 -6.75
C VAL A 107 -4.45 -13.79 -5.46
N ILE A 108 -3.87 -14.33 -4.40
CA ILE A 108 -4.49 -14.44 -3.08
C ILE A 108 -3.64 -13.76 -2.00
N SER A 109 -4.26 -13.35 -0.91
CA SER A 109 -3.58 -12.86 0.31
C SER A 109 -3.78 -13.77 1.52
N TYR A 110 -4.62 -14.77 1.39
CA TYR A 110 -4.92 -15.77 2.39
C TYR A 110 -5.17 -17.11 1.70
N ASP A 111 -4.62 -18.20 2.23
CA ASP A 111 -4.70 -19.54 1.66
C ASP A 111 -5.41 -20.52 2.61
N PRO A 112 -6.75 -20.42 2.77
CA PRO A 112 -7.48 -21.30 3.66
C PRO A 112 -7.64 -22.71 3.06
N LYS A 113 -7.48 -23.74 3.89
CA LYS A 113 -7.83 -25.12 3.56
C LYS A 113 -7.19 -25.67 2.26
N GLY A 114 -5.99 -25.21 1.90
CA GLY A 114 -5.31 -25.71 0.69
C GLY A 114 -5.92 -25.17 -0.62
N LEU A 115 -6.50 -24.00 -0.62
CA LEU A 115 -7.04 -23.33 -1.81
C LEU A 115 -6.01 -23.30 -2.96
N SER A 116 -4.76 -22.95 -2.64
CA SER A 116 -3.69 -22.91 -3.65
C SER A 116 -3.47 -24.25 -4.35
N ASP A 117 -3.49 -25.36 -3.59
CA ASP A 117 -3.25 -26.69 -4.14
C ASP A 117 -4.44 -27.16 -4.99
N ALA A 118 -5.67 -26.88 -4.54
CA ALA A 118 -6.87 -27.17 -5.30
C ALA A 118 -6.90 -26.42 -6.65
N LEU A 119 -6.55 -25.15 -6.67
CA LEU A 119 -6.47 -24.37 -7.91
C LEU A 119 -5.34 -24.86 -8.83
N ARG A 120 -4.18 -25.22 -8.29
CA ARG A 120 -3.05 -25.80 -9.06
C ARG A 120 -3.42 -27.12 -9.70
N THR A 121 -4.21 -27.98 -9.03
CA THR A 121 -4.72 -29.23 -9.62
C THR A 121 -5.56 -28.98 -10.86
N LEU A 122 -6.21 -27.83 -10.96
CA LEU A 122 -6.94 -27.38 -12.15
C LEU A 122 -6.05 -26.70 -13.20
N GLY A 123 -4.71 -26.71 -13.02
CA GLY A 123 -3.77 -26.08 -13.94
C GLY A 123 -3.70 -24.55 -13.81
N ILE A 124 -4.27 -23.98 -12.78
CA ILE A 124 -4.31 -22.53 -12.54
C ILE A 124 -3.06 -22.10 -11.76
N VAL A 125 -2.34 -21.09 -12.27
CA VAL A 125 -1.20 -20.51 -11.53
C VAL A 125 -1.70 -19.69 -10.36
N VAL A 126 -1.15 -19.93 -9.16
CA VAL A 126 -1.51 -19.19 -7.94
C VAL A 126 -0.31 -18.43 -7.40
N VAL A 127 -0.49 -17.13 -7.17
CA VAL A 127 0.46 -16.26 -6.48
C VAL A 127 -0.12 -15.89 -5.11
N HIS A 128 0.53 -16.36 -4.05
CA HIS A 128 0.18 -16.05 -2.68
C HIS A 128 1.09 -14.93 -2.14
N HIS A 129 0.50 -13.78 -1.86
CA HIS A 129 1.13 -12.62 -1.25
C HIS A 129 0.49 -12.35 0.11
N ASP A 130 1.08 -12.85 1.16
CA ASP A 130 0.69 -12.50 2.54
C ASP A 130 0.73 -11.01 2.81
N GLY A 131 0.13 -10.58 3.91
CA GLY A 131 0.27 -9.23 4.42
C GLY A 131 1.73 -8.78 4.51
N ALA A 132 2.10 -7.71 3.80
CA ALA A 132 3.45 -7.20 3.88
C ALA A 132 3.75 -6.68 5.28
N LYS A 133 4.81 -7.17 5.91
CA LYS A 133 5.25 -6.73 7.26
C LYS A 133 6.11 -5.47 7.22
N THR A 134 6.59 -5.06 6.05
CA THR A 134 7.49 -3.91 5.87
C THR A 134 7.25 -3.23 4.53
N LEU A 135 7.69 -1.95 4.40
CA LEU A 135 7.69 -1.24 3.11
C LEU A 135 8.48 -1.99 2.03
N ARG A 136 9.60 -2.64 2.40
CA ARG A 136 10.38 -3.46 1.46
C ARG A 136 9.52 -4.58 0.89
N GLY A 137 8.78 -5.30 1.74
CA GLY A 137 7.87 -6.36 1.33
C GLY A 137 6.75 -5.85 0.42
N ALA A 138 6.12 -4.72 0.77
CA ALA A 138 5.10 -4.09 -0.05
C ALA A 138 5.65 -3.72 -1.45
N TYR A 139 6.82 -3.10 -1.52
CA TYR A 139 7.48 -2.77 -2.79
C TYR A 139 7.85 -4.01 -3.61
N GLN A 140 8.25 -5.09 -2.94
CA GLN A 140 8.56 -6.36 -3.60
C GLN A 140 7.31 -6.95 -4.24
N GLN A 141 6.18 -7.01 -3.53
CA GLN A 141 4.91 -7.52 -4.05
C GLN A 141 4.43 -6.71 -5.26
N ILE A 142 4.51 -5.36 -5.21
CA ILE A 142 4.18 -4.50 -6.36
C ILE A 142 5.05 -4.85 -7.57
N ARG A 143 6.37 -5.04 -7.40
CA ARG A 143 7.28 -5.40 -8.48
C ARG A 143 7.00 -6.80 -9.02
N GLN A 144 6.71 -7.76 -8.16
CA GLN A 144 6.38 -9.13 -8.56
C GLN A 144 5.11 -9.15 -9.42
N LEU A 145 4.06 -8.44 -9.03
CA LEU A 145 2.86 -8.28 -9.85
C LEU A 145 3.19 -7.63 -11.20
N GLY A 146 4.06 -6.63 -11.24
CA GLY A 146 4.53 -6.04 -12.48
C GLY A 146 5.25 -7.04 -13.39
N MET A 147 6.14 -7.84 -12.84
CA MET A 147 6.90 -8.85 -13.59
C MET A 147 5.96 -9.90 -14.22
N ILE A 148 5.09 -10.51 -13.41
CA ILE A 148 4.22 -11.60 -13.85
C ILE A 148 3.09 -11.16 -14.79
N THR A 149 2.78 -9.85 -14.84
CA THR A 149 1.75 -9.29 -15.73
C THR A 149 2.31 -8.58 -16.96
N GLY A 150 3.64 -8.58 -17.15
CA GLY A 150 4.30 -7.85 -18.24
C GLY A 150 4.30 -6.33 -18.03
N ARG A 151 4.15 -5.85 -16.78
CA ARG A 151 4.11 -4.42 -16.41
C ARG A 151 5.30 -4.01 -15.53
N THR A 152 6.47 -4.58 -15.81
CA THR A 152 7.69 -4.38 -15.00
C THR A 152 8.05 -2.91 -14.87
N GLU A 153 8.11 -2.16 -15.97
CA GLU A 153 8.48 -0.73 -15.96
C GLU A 153 7.52 0.11 -15.12
N ALA A 154 6.21 -0.11 -15.29
CA ALA A 154 5.18 0.59 -14.53
C ALA A 154 5.33 0.33 -13.03
N SER A 155 5.57 -0.93 -12.62
CA SER A 155 5.76 -1.30 -11.22
C SER A 155 7.02 -0.70 -10.61
N VAL A 156 8.13 -0.67 -11.35
CA VAL A 156 9.39 -0.01 -10.93
C VAL A 156 9.18 1.49 -10.74
N SER A 157 8.51 2.14 -11.69
CA SER A 157 8.19 3.57 -11.64
C SER A 157 7.30 3.93 -10.44
N ILE A 158 6.24 3.14 -10.20
CA ILE A 158 5.34 3.31 -9.06
C ILE A 158 6.11 3.19 -7.74
N VAL A 159 6.91 2.13 -7.57
CA VAL A 159 7.71 1.93 -6.36
C VAL A 159 8.71 3.06 -6.15
N ALA A 160 9.38 3.52 -7.20
CA ALA A 160 10.31 4.66 -7.11
C ALA A 160 9.57 5.95 -6.67
N ARG A 161 8.40 6.22 -7.23
CA ARG A 161 7.55 7.35 -6.85
C ARG A 161 7.10 7.26 -5.39
N MET A 162 6.58 6.09 -4.95
CA MET A 162 6.18 5.86 -3.57
C MET A 162 7.33 6.12 -2.60
N LYS A 163 8.52 5.57 -2.87
CA LYS A 163 9.72 5.77 -2.04
C LYS A 163 10.06 7.25 -1.88
N ARG A 164 10.11 8.01 -2.99
CA ARG A 164 10.41 9.45 -2.95
C ARG A 164 9.36 10.23 -2.16
N GLN A 165 8.07 9.93 -2.36
CA GLN A 165 6.98 10.62 -1.68
C GLN A 165 6.97 10.32 -0.19
N ILE A 166 7.10 9.05 0.22
CA ILE A 166 7.17 8.65 1.62
C ILE A 166 8.38 9.29 2.30
N ALA A 167 9.57 9.20 1.69
CA ALA A 167 10.78 9.80 2.25
C ALA A 167 10.62 11.32 2.47
N ARG A 168 10.02 12.03 1.51
CA ARG A 168 9.75 13.48 1.64
C ARG A 168 8.80 13.77 2.79
N VAL A 169 7.67 13.08 2.86
CA VAL A 169 6.66 13.27 3.92
C VAL A 169 7.26 13.00 5.30
N VAL A 170 8.03 11.91 5.43
CA VAL A 170 8.68 11.58 6.71
C VAL A 170 9.74 12.62 7.07
N ALA A 171 10.61 13.02 6.15
CA ALA A 171 11.68 13.98 6.41
C ALA A 171 11.17 15.33 6.90
N THR A 172 10.05 15.80 6.36
CA THR A 172 9.44 17.09 6.77
C THR A 172 8.76 17.05 8.12
N THR A 173 8.40 15.87 8.65
CA THR A 173 7.54 15.74 9.82
C THR A 173 8.21 15.02 10.99
N LYS A 174 9.20 14.16 10.75
CA LYS A 174 9.81 13.28 11.77
C LYS A 174 10.28 14.02 13.02
N ARG A 175 10.92 15.19 12.87
CA ARG A 175 11.40 15.99 14.03
C ARG A 175 10.26 16.46 14.93
N ARG A 176 9.11 16.72 14.35
CA ARG A 176 7.90 17.17 15.06
C ARG A 176 7.18 16.00 15.75
N GLY A 177 7.23 14.81 15.16
CA GLY A 177 6.65 13.61 15.74
C GLY A 177 7.46 12.97 16.85
N ALA A 178 8.75 13.35 16.97
CA ALA A 178 9.66 12.75 17.95
C ALA A 178 9.16 12.95 19.39
N GLY A 179 8.90 11.83 20.07
CA GLY A 179 8.41 11.82 21.45
C GLY A 179 6.88 11.92 21.62
N LEU A 180 6.13 12.29 20.57
CA LEU A 180 4.68 12.26 20.59
C LEU A 180 4.17 10.81 20.63
N SER A 181 2.99 10.63 21.21
CA SER A 181 2.31 9.34 21.29
C SER A 181 1.15 9.24 20.31
N VAL A 182 0.89 8.03 19.81
CA VAL A 182 -0.21 7.76 18.87
C VAL A 182 -1.09 6.62 19.37
N TYR A 183 -2.39 6.79 19.21
CA TYR A 183 -3.41 5.76 19.26
C TYR A 183 -3.99 5.56 17.87
N HIS A 184 -4.01 4.31 17.40
CA HIS A 184 -4.64 3.89 16.15
C HIS A 184 -5.91 3.11 16.48
N GLU A 185 -7.07 3.63 16.11
CA GLU A 185 -8.36 2.98 16.30
C GLU A 185 -8.71 2.15 15.08
N LEU A 186 -8.83 0.83 15.26
CA LEU A 186 -9.27 -0.12 14.22
C LEU A 186 -10.76 -0.37 14.25
N THR A 187 -11.35 -0.30 15.46
CA THR A 187 -12.77 -0.57 15.71
C THR A 187 -13.27 0.26 16.88
N PRO A 188 -14.59 0.56 16.98
CA PRO A 188 -15.16 1.37 18.05
C PRO A 188 -15.03 0.79 19.46
N ASP A 189 -14.72 -0.50 19.58
CA ASP A 189 -14.44 -1.22 20.82
C ASP A 189 -12.95 -1.25 21.17
N PHE A 190 -12.17 -0.30 20.60
CA PHE A 190 -10.80 0.05 20.94
C PHE A 190 -9.73 -0.99 20.54
N TYR A 191 -9.97 -1.84 19.54
CA TYR A 191 -8.86 -2.57 18.94
C TYR A 191 -7.87 -1.60 18.32
N SER A 192 -6.59 -1.89 18.52
CA SER A 192 -5.48 -1.05 18.05
C SER A 192 -4.41 -1.90 17.37
N ALA A 193 -3.36 -1.24 16.84
CA ALA A 193 -2.24 -1.88 16.17
C ALA A 193 -0.92 -1.42 16.82
N THR A 194 -0.10 -2.38 17.29
CA THR A 194 1.18 -2.09 17.94
C THR A 194 2.30 -1.81 16.94
N SER A 195 3.46 -1.37 17.43
CA SER A 195 4.69 -1.13 16.65
C SER A 195 5.23 -2.38 15.94
N SER A 196 4.81 -3.59 16.33
CA SER A 196 5.18 -4.84 15.65
C SER A 196 4.49 -5.00 14.29
N THR A 197 3.32 -4.35 14.11
CA THR A 197 2.52 -4.41 12.88
C THR A 197 3.07 -3.52 11.77
N PHE A 198 2.57 -3.71 10.55
CA PHE A 198 2.89 -2.81 9.43
C PHE A 198 2.48 -1.36 9.73
N VAL A 199 1.27 -1.17 10.27
CA VAL A 199 0.72 0.15 10.64
C VAL A 199 1.60 0.84 11.67
N GLY A 200 1.95 0.13 12.75
CA GLY A 200 2.80 0.68 13.80
C GLY A 200 4.21 1.04 13.32
N ARG A 201 4.76 0.28 12.37
CA ARG A 201 6.04 0.63 11.72
C ARG A 201 5.97 1.93 10.93
N VAL A 202 4.82 2.29 10.37
CA VAL A 202 4.62 3.61 9.75
C VAL A 202 4.74 4.71 10.79
N TYR A 203 4.12 4.56 11.96
CA TYR A 203 4.23 5.53 13.06
C TYR A 203 5.65 5.69 13.57
N ALA A 204 6.38 4.57 13.71
CA ALA A 204 7.79 4.58 14.12
C ALA A 204 8.68 5.39 13.16
N MET A 205 8.37 5.43 11.86
CA MET A 205 9.10 6.26 10.89
C MET A 205 8.97 7.76 11.17
N PHE A 206 7.89 8.19 11.80
CA PHE A 206 7.68 9.57 12.25
C PHE A 206 8.24 9.83 13.66
N GLY A 207 8.78 8.81 14.34
CA GLY A 207 9.27 8.91 15.70
C GLY A 207 8.17 8.91 16.77
N LEU A 208 6.94 8.50 16.39
CA LEU A 208 5.82 8.38 17.32
C LEU A 208 5.98 7.15 18.21
N ARG A 209 5.62 7.28 19.48
CA ARG A 209 5.49 6.20 20.45
C ARG A 209 4.06 5.63 20.38
N ASN A 210 3.93 4.34 20.20
CA ASN A 210 2.62 3.71 20.11
C ASN A 210 2.07 3.33 21.49
N VAL A 211 0.89 3.84 21.86
CA VAL A 211 0.30 3.56 23.19
C VAL A 211 -0.17 2.10 23.32
N ALA A 212 -0.44 1.43 22.21
CA ALA A 212 -0.89 0.03 22.22
C ALA A 212 0.22 -0.96 22.60
N ASP A 213 1.51 -0.58 22.52
CA ASP A 213 2.62 -1.49 22.75
C ASP A 213 2.62 -2.09 24.16
N ALA A 214 2.32 -1.28 25.17
CA ALA A 214 2.30 -1.73 26.56
C ALA A 214 1.09 -2.63 26.90
N ALA A 215 0.07 -2.65 26.07
CA ALA A 215 -1.13 -3.45 26.28
C ALA A 215 -1.11 -4.80 25.53
N ASP A 216 -0.11 -5.04 24.68
CA ASP A 216 0.01 -6.27 23.87
C ASP A 216 0.90 -7.31 24.58
N SER A 217 0.48 -7.78 25.76
CA SER A 217 1.23 -8.79 26.51
C SER A 217 1.36 -10.13 25.80
N ALA A 218 0.42 -10.45 24.92
CA ALA A 218 0.42 -11.68 24.11
C ALA A 218 1.30 -11.58 22.85
N GLY A 219 1.71 -10.37 22.43
CA GLY A 219 2.55 -10.14 21.26
C GLY A 219 1.85 -10.39 19.92
N PHE A 220 0.51 -10.36 19.88
CA PHE A 220 -0.25 -10.57 18.63
C PHE A 220 -0.27 -9.34 17.72
N GLY A 221 0.11 -8.19 18.23
CA GLY A 221 0.17 -6.95 17.48
C GLY A 221 -1.15 -6.17 17.41
N TYR A 222 -2.26 -6.74 17.86
CA TYR A 222 -3.60 -6.15 17.75
C TYR A 222 -4.39 -6.25 19.06
N PRO A 223 -3.96 -5.57 20.14
CA PRO A 223 -4.63 -5.61 21.42
C PRO A 223 -5.95 -4.85 21.39
N GLN A 224 -6.92 -5.29 22.20
CA GLN A 224 -8.07 -4.50 22.59
C GLN A 224 -7.70 -3.68 23.82
N LEU A 225 -7.88 -2.37 23.75
CA LEU A 225 -7.61 -1.44 24.85
C LEU A 225 -8.89 -1.16 25.65
N SER A 226 -8.78 -0.45 26.77
CA SER A 226 -9.96 0.08 27.47
C SER A 226 -10.02 1.61 27.36
N ALA A 227 -11.20 2.17 27.59
CA ALA A 227 -11.39 3.62 27.60
C ALA A 227 -10.53 4.28 28.71
N GLU A 228 -10.45 3.65 29.88
CA GLU A 228 -9.65 4.12 31.02
C GLU A 228 -8.17 4.13 30.68
N TYR A 229 -7.68 3.08 30.03
CA TYR A 229 -6.30 3.00 29.57
C TYR A 229 -5.98 4.11 28.58
N LEU A 230 -6.85 4.38 27.61
CA LEU A 230 -6.67 5.45 26.62
C LEU A 230 -6.69 6.84 27.26
N ILE A 231 -7.59 7.07 28.23
CA ILE A 231 -7.63 8.32 28.99
C ILE A 231 -6.33 8.51 29.81
N ALA A 232 -5.84 7.46 30.47
CA ALA A 232 -4.61 7.51 31.27
C ALA A 232 -3.36 7.68 30.38
N SER A 233 -3.31 7.01 29.23
CA SER A 233 -2.21 7.11 28.26
C SER A 233 -2.17 8.45 27.54
N SER A 234 -3.32 9.13 27.44
CA SER A 234 -3.51 10.45 26.84
C SER A 234 -2.73 10.66 25.54
N PRO A 235 -3.00 9.89 24.48
CA PRO A 235 -2.26 9.98 23.22
C PRO A 235 -2.33 11.40 22.62
N ASP A 236 -1.20 11.85 22.04
CA ASP A 236 -1.09 13.16 21.40
C ASP A 236 -1.76 13.17 20.01
N VAL A 237 -1.73 12.02 19.33
CA VAL A 237 -2.32 11.83 18.00
C VAL A 237 -3.31 10.66 18.04
N ILE A 238 -4.49 10.85 17.50
CA ILE A 238 -5.50 9.80 17.32
C ILE A 238 -5.73 9.60 15.84
N VAL A 239 -5.60 8.36 15.37
CA VAL A 239 -5.87 7.97 13.98
C VAL A 239 -7.05 7.02 13.94
N LEU A 240 -8.14 7.45 13.31
CA LEU A 240 -9.36 6.66 13.14
C LEU A 240 -9.28 5.93 11.81
N ALA A 241 -9.23 4.60 11.84
CA ALA A 241 -9.23 3.71 10.67
C ALA A 241 -10.51 2.86 10.60
N ASP A 242 -11.58 3.37 11.19
CA ASP A 242 -12.90 2.75 11.29
C ASP A 242 -14.03 3.73 10.91
N SER A 243 -13.71 4.68 10.07
CA SER A 243 -14.67 5.70 9.63
C SER A 243 -15.64 5.16 8.59
N VAL A 244 -15.18 4.30 7.68
CA VAL A 244 -15.99 3.75 6.58
C VAL A 244 -16.83 2.56 7.07
N CYS A 245 -16.21 1.62 7.79
CA CYS A 245 -16.93 0.46 8.33
C CYS A 245 -17.96 0.85 9.40
N CYS A 246 -17.60 1.80 10.25
CA CYS A 246 -18.22 1.95 11.56
C CYS A 246 -18.66 3.39 11.85
N GLY A 247 -18.49 4.31 10.91
CA GLY A 247 -18.97 5.70 10.99
C GLY A 247 -18.26 6.57 12.01
N GLN A 248 -17.05 6.18 12.49
CA GLN A 248 -16.35 6.97 13.47
C GLN A 248 -15.87 8.31 12.89
N THR A 249 -16.03 9.36 13.65
CA THR A 249 -15.66 10.73 13.31
C THR A 249 -14.89 11.39 14.45
N PRO A 250 -14.11 12.45 14.20
CA PRO A 250 -13.48 13.22 15.28
C PRO A 250 -14.49 13.68 16.35
N SER A 251 -15.70 14.06 15.95
CA SER A 251 -16.77 14.50 16.87
C SER A 251 -17.29 13.34 17.72
N SER A 252 -17.57 12.15 17.12
CA SER A 252 -18.05 11.00 17.89
C SER A 252 -17.02 10.54 18.92
N VAL A 253 -15.74 10.58 18.56
CA VAL A 253 -14.63 10.21 19.44
C VAL A 253 -14.44 11.24 20.55
N ALA A 254 -14.48 12.53 20.23
CA ALA A 254 -14.33 13.61 21.21
C ALA A 254 -15.48 13.65 22.25
N SER A 255 -16.67 13.18 21.87
CA SER A 255 -17.85 13.13 22.75
C SER A 255 -17.90 11.93 23.70
N ARG A 256 -16.95 10.98 23.58
CA ARG A 256 -16.89 9.81 24.48
C ARG A 256 -16.62 10.24 25.93
N PRO A 257 -17.23 9.57 26.94
CA PRO A 257 -17.04 9.93 28.32
C PRO A 257 -15.57 9.98 28.74
N GLY A 258 -15.11 11.13 29.28
CA GLY A 258 -13.74 11.33 29.74
C GLY A 258 -12.70 11.66 28.69
N TRP A 259 -13.01 11.52 27.41
CA TRP A 259 -12.05 11.71 26.32
C TRP A 259 -11.63 13.16 26.08
N SER A 260 -12.40 14.13 26.57
CA SER A 260 -12.01 15.55 26.58
C SER A 260 -10.69 15.82 27.33
N ARG A 261 -10.22 14.87 28.16
CA ARG A 261 -8.92 14.95 28.88
C ARG A 261 -7.74 14.49 28.00
N ILE A 262 -7.98 13.74 26.94
CA ILE A 262 -6.93 13.19 26.07
C ILE A 262 -6.28 14.32 25.27
N ALA A 263 -4.96 14.37 25.25
CA ALA A 263 -4.19 15.42 24.58
C ALA A 263 -4.58 15.60 23.10
N GLY A 264 -4.70 14.50 22.36
CA GLY A 264 -5.10 14.51 20.93
C GLY A 264 -6.51 15.03 20.70
N VAL A 265 -7.44 14.84 21.66
CA VAL A 265 -8.79 15.41 21.60
C VAL A 265 -8.74 16.92 21.83
N ARG A 266 -8.04 17.37 22.88
CA ARG A 266 -7.92 18.81 23.22
C ARG A 266 -7.25 19.62 22.13
N SER A 267 -6.26 19.06 21.46
CA SER A 267 -5.52 19.73 20.37
C SER A 267 -6.19 19.58 19.01
N GLY A 268 -7.26 18.78 18.89
CA GLY A 268 -7.89 18.48 17.61
C GLY A 268 -7.02 17.58 16.68
N SER A 269 -6.02 16.90 17.24
CA SER A 269 -5.13 16.01 16.49
C SER A 269 -5.75 14.62 16.28
N ILE A 270 -7.00 14.63 15.86
CA ILE A 270 -7.72 13.45 15.41
C ILE A 270 -7.76 13.47 13.89
N VAL A 271 -7.23 12.43 13.27
CA VAL A 271 -7.25 12.28 11.80
C VAL A 271 -8.01 11.03 11.41
N VAL A 272 -8.86 11.20 10.41
CA VAL A 272 -9.58 10.09 9.79
C VAL A 272 -8.77 9.57 8.63
N VAL A 273 -8.60 8.27 8.56
CA VAL A 273 -8.00 7.57 7.43
C VAL A 273 -9.04 6.59 6.90
N ASP A 274 -9.24 6.56 5.59
CA ASP A 274 -10.02 5.52 4.94
C ASP A 274 -9.48 4.14 5.39
N ASP A 275 -10.35 3.28 5.90
CA ASP A 275 -10.03 1.97 6.46
C ASP A 275 -9.18 1.14 5.48
N SER A 276 -9.52 1.23 4.18
CA SER A 276 -8.79 0.57 3.11
C SER A 276 -7.36 1.11 2.95
N ILE A 277 -7.13 2.41 3.15
CA ILE A 277 -5.80 3.02 3.04
C ILE A 277 -4.91 2.62 4.23
N ALA A 278 -5.49 2.50 5.42
CA ALA A 278 -4.79 2.07 6.62
C ALA A 278 -4.45 0.58 6.61
N SER A 279 -5.28 -0.27 5.96
CA SER A 279 -5.17 -1.72 5.97
C SER A 279 -4.54 -2.34 4.70
N ARG A 280 -4.26 -1.52 3.66
CA ARG A 280 -3.72 -2.00 2.38
C ARG A 280 -2.36 -1.38 2.08
N TRP A 281 -1.36 -2.21 1.88
CA TRP A 281 0.04 -1.79 1.58
C TRP A 281 0.33 -1.62 0.09
N GLY A 282 -0.69 -1.25 -0.68
CA GLY A 282 -0.64 -0.96 -2.11
C GLY A 282 -0.16 0.46 -2.44
N PRO A 283 -0.33 0.90 -3.70
CA PRO A 283 0.11 2.23 -4.16
C PRO A 283 -0.48 3.42 -3.41
N ARG A 284 -1.68 3.28 -2.81
CA ARG A 284 -2.33 4.34 -2.01
C ARG A 284 -1.72 4.53 -0.62
N LEU A 285 -0.81 3.65 -0.19
CA LEU A 285 -0.15 3.74 1.12
C LEU A 285 0.47 5.12 1.40
N VAL A 286 0.92 5.83 0.37
CA VAL A 286 1.44 7.21 0.49
C VAL A 286 0.42 8.15 1.15
N ASN A 287 -0.87 7.92 0.96
CA ASN A 287 -1.92 8.75 1.56
C ASN A 287 -2.02 8.53 3.07
N PHE A 288 -1.76 7.30 3.54
CA PHE A 288 -1.65 7.05 4.98
C PHE A 288 -0.50 7.85 5.62
N PHE A 289 0.68 7.86 4.98
CA PHE A 289 1.79 8.70 5.45
C PHE A 289 1.44 10.19 5.48
N ARG A 290 0.71 10.69 4.48
CA ARG A 290 0.25 12.09 4.45
C ARG A 290 -0.73 12.39 5.57
N ALA A 291 -1.68 11.50 5.84
CA ALA A 291 -2.65 11.67 6.92
C ALA A 291 -1.95 11.76 8.29
N VAL A 292 -1.02 10.84 8.58
CA VAL A 292 -0.20 10.88 9.81
C VAL A 292 0.60 12.18 9.92
N SER A 293 1.25 12.60 8.82
CA SER A 293 1.98 13.86 8.78
C SER A 293 1.10 15.08 9.08
N THR A 294 -0.13 15.09 8.55
CA THR A 294 -1.11 16.15 8.79
C THR A 294 -1.50 16.21 10.27
N ALA A 295 -1.76 15.06 10.89
CA ALA A 295 -2.10 14.99 12.32
C ALA A 295 -0.98 15.58 13.20
N ILE A 296 0.27 15.18 12.95
CA ILE A 296 1.44 15.70 13.68
C ILE A 296 1.60 17.21 13.50
N THR A 297 1.35 17.72 12.29
CA THR A 297 1.52 19.15 11.98
C THR A 297 0.47 20.03 12.70
N ARG A 298 -0.75 19.53 12.90
CA ARG A 298 -1.82 20.25 13.62
C ARG A 298 -1.49 20.52 15.08
N LEU A 299 -0.68 19.67 15.73
CA LEU A 299 -0.29 19.85 17.14
C LEU A 299 0.59 21.07 17.39
N GLN A 300 1.13 21.71 16.36
CA GLN A 300 2.15 22.77 16.48
C GLN A 300 1.73 24.09 15.81
N GLY A 301 0.52 24.21 15.34
CA GLY A 301 -0.13 25.42 14.84
C GLY A 301 -1.11 25.95 15.85
#